data_34347ff97e3beed3cc6db4b4b314fd73
#
_entry.id   34347ff97e3beed3cc6db4b4b314fd73
#
_cell.length_a   1.000
_cell.length_b   1.000
_cell.length_c   1.000
_cell.angle_alpha   90.00
_cell.angle_beta   90.00
_cell.angle_gamma   90.00
#
_symmetry.space_group_name_H-M   'P 1'
#
loop_
_entity.id
_entity.type
_entity.pdbx_description
1 polymer ?
#
loop_
_entity_poly.entity_id
_entity_poly.type
_entity_poly.pdbx_seq_one_letter_code
_entity_poly.pdbx_strand_id
1 'polypeptide(L)'
;MQRYYNKLLTYAYNIVGSYEDAKDLVQDVLEKYITLDKSNIRHESNFLIKSTINHAINFKTRQSKKEVFGEWLPEPVSFENADAKLIKEETATYTMLVLLEYLNPKERAAFILKEGFDYSHAEIAELLEITMENSRQLLSRANKQLKNSKYASYSPHSDQSFETLGRYQKALAQADIVELQNLLVNDIKLSADGGSKVQVVSGSEIGKTATATLLVYVQQHFLMGKTFTFQFFNHQPAICFWEHEKLHNCHILQLNKDGLIEEIYSIVDPDKLRNITRLSHI
;
A
#
# COMPACT_ATOMS: atom_id res chain seq x y z
N MET A 1 15.53 -21.22 -7.48
CA MET A 1 14.20 -20.62 -7.49
C MET A 1 14.00 -19.68 -6.30
N GLN A 2 14.30 -20.08 -5.08
CA GLN A 2 14.17 -19.22 -3.90
C GLN A 2 14.96 -17.89 -3.99
N ARG A 3 16.08 -17.88 -4.74
CA ARG A 3 16.91 -16.70 -5.00
C ARG A 3 16.16 -15.55 -5.70
N TYR A 4 15.17 -15.85 -6.54
CA TYR A 4 14.42 -14.85 -7.30
C TYR A 4 13.09 -14.50 -6.63
N TYR A 5 12.57 -15.36 -5.75
CA TYR A 5 11.23 -15.27 -5.20
C TYR A 5 10.93 -13.89 -4.58
N ASN A 6 11.78 -13.41 -3.68
CA ASN A 6 11.56 -12.13 -2.99
C ASN A 6 11.51 -10.97 -3.98
N LYS A 7 12.39 -10.97 -4.97
CA LYS A 7 12.42 -9.93 -6.01
C LYS A 7 11.17 -9.97 -6.89
N LEU A 8 10.77 -11.15 -7.35
CA LEU A 8 9.55 -11.32 -8.15
C LEU A 8 8.31 -10.90 -7.36
N LEU A 9 8.25 -11.27 -6.07
CA LEU A 9 7.17 -10.90 -5.17
C LEU A 9 7.07 -9.38 -4.99
N THR A 10 8.22 -8.69 -4.85
CA THR A 10 8.25 -7.23 -4.73
C THR A 10 7.74 -6.55 -6.00
N TYR A 11 8.13 -7.01 -7.20
CA TYR A 11 7.55 -6.51 -8.45
C TYR A 11 6.04 -6.71 -8.51
N ALA A 12 5.58 -7.93 -8.24
CA ALA A 12 4.16 -8.26 -8.30
C ALA A 12 3.36 -7.41 -7.31
N TYR A 13 3.80 -7.32 -6.05
CA TYR A 13 3.12 -6.56 -5.01
C TYR A 13 3.02 -5.06 -5.35
N ASN A 14 4.11 -4.42 -5.76
CA ASN A 14 4.06 -3.01 -6.15
C ASN A 14 3.10 -2.75 -7.32
N ILE A 15 2.93 -3.73 -8.24
CA ILE A 15 2.00 -3.60 -9.36
C ILE A 15 0.56 -3.92 -8.94
N VAL A 16 0.34 -4.97 -8.15
CA VAL A 16 -1.00 -5.46 -7.82
C VAL A 16 -1.60 -4.74 -6.62
N GLY A 17 -0.79 -4.42 -5.61
CA GLY A 17 -1.21 -3.78 -4.35
C GLY A 17 -1.83 -4.75 -3.33
N SER A 18 -1.87 -6.06 -3.62
CA SER A 18 -2.27 -7.12 -2.70
C SER A 18 -1.12 -8.11 -2.54
N TYR A 19 -0.73 -8.38 -1.29
CA TYR A 19 0.37 -9.29 -0.98
C TYR A 19 0.01 -10.74 -1.28
N GLU A 20 -1.21 -11.15 -0.96
CA GLU A 20 -1.69 -12.50 -1.24
C GLU A 20 -1.81 -12.75 -2.75
N ASP A 21 -2.46 -11.84 -3.49
CA ASP A 21 -2.54 -11.97 -4.95
C ASP A 21 -1.14 -11.99 -5.59
N ALA A 22 -0.20 -11.20 -5.07
CA ALA A 22 1.19 -11.19 -5.56
C ALA A 22 1.90 -12.53 -5.32
N LYS A 23 1.68 -13.18 -4.17
CA LYS A 23 2.21 -14.52 -3.86
C LYS A 23 1.68 -15.54 -4.86
N ASP A 24 0.38 -15.55 -5.09
CA ASP A 24 -0.26 -16.49 -6.01
C ASP A 24 0.27 -16.29 -7.44
N LEU A 25 0.38 -15.04 -7.91
CA LEU A 25 0.94 -14.72 -9.22
C LEU A 25 2.38 -15.20 -9.39
N VAL A 26 3.22 -15.01 -8.38
CA VAL A 26 4.61 -15.47 -8.43
C VAL A 26 4.67 -16.99 -8.42
N GLN A 27 3.83 -17.66 -7.63
CA GLN A 27 3.75 -19.10 -7.60
C GLN A 27 3.35 -19.65 -8.97
N ASP A 28 2.30 -19.11 -9.61
CA ASP A 28 1.87 -19.48 -10.96
C ASP A 28 2.98 -19.35 -11.99
N VAL A 29 3.78 -18.28 -11.93
CA VAL A 29 4.91 -18.05 -12.84
C VAL A 29 6.00 -19.10 -12.63
N LEU A 30 6.32 -19.39 -11.36
CA LEU A 30 7.35 -20.38 -11.02
C LEU A 30 6.93 -21.81 -11.38
N GLU A 31 5.68 -22.19 -11.16
CA GLU A 31 5.14 -23.49 -11.54
C GLU A 31 5.19 -23.68 -13.07
N LYS A 32 4.76 -22.69 -13.83
CA LYS A 32 4.86 -22.72 -15.31
C LYS A 32 6.32 -22.82 -15.75
N TYR A 33 7.22 -22.08 -15.12
CA TYR A 33 8.64 -22.12 -15.45
C TYR A 33 9.28 -23.50 -15.23
N ILE A 34 8.83 -24.26 -14.19
CA ILE A 34 9.35 -25.61 -13.91
C ILE A 34 9.03 -26.57 -15.06
N THR A 35 7.83 -26.47 -15.64
CA THR A 35 7.33 -27.38 -16.70
C THR A 35 7.72 -26.97 -18.12
N LEU A 36 8.27 -25.74 -18.27
CA LEU A 36 8.60 -25.19 -19.57
C LEU A 36 9.89 -25.83 -20.16
N ASP A 37 9.92 -26.04 -21.48
CA ASP A 37 11.17 -26.30 -22.18
C ASP A 37 12.07 -25.05 -22.17
N LYS A 38 13.22 -25.17 -21.53
CA LYS A 38 14.16 -24.07 -21.28
C LYS A 38 15.18 -23.86 -22.40
N SER A 39 15.12 -24.66 -23.47
CA SER A 39 16.10 -24.63 -24.58
C SER A 39 16.25 -23.22 -25.20
N ASN A 40 15.18 -22.44 -25.21
CA ASN A 40 15.15 -21.10 -25.79
C ASN A 40 15.32 -19.97 -24.76
N ILE A 41 15.51 -20.27 -23.46
CA ILE A 41 15.65 -19.26 -22.40
C ILE A 41 17.12 -18.95 -22.20
N ARG A 42 17.59 -17.82 -22.74
CA ARG A 42 18.99 -17.36 -22.60
C ARG A 42 19.30 -16.83 -21.19
N HIS A 43 18.35 -16.12 -20.57
CA HIS A 43 18.52 -15.47 -19.26
C HIS A 43 17.29 -15.75 -18.38
N GLU A 44 17.46 -16.69 -17.44
CA GLU A 44 16.40 -17.13 -16.51
C GLU A 44 15.78 -15.96 -15.74
N SER A 45 16.62 -15.08 -15.16
CA SER A 45 16.18 -13.94 -14.37
C SER A 45 15.25 -13.00 -15.17
N ASN A 46 15.68 -12.63 -16.40
CA ASN A 46 14.91 -11.71 -17.24
C ASN A 46 13.57 -12.35 -17.66
N PHE A 47 13.58 -13.65 -17.97
CA PHE A 47 12.36 -14.38 -18.31
C PHE A 47 11.36 -14.38 -17.14
N LEU A 48 11.82 -14.68 -15.91
CA LEU A 48 10.98 -14.71 -14.73
C LEU A 48 10.43 -13.32 -14.37
N ILE A 49 11.27 -12.28 -14.41
CA ILE A 49 10.85 -10.89 -14.16
C ILE A 49 9.80 -10.47 -15.19
N LYS A 50 10.06 -10.66 -16.47
CA LYS A 50 9.14 -10.32 -17.55
C LYS A 50 7.80 -11.04 -17.41
N SER A 51 7.84 -12.35 -17.13
CA SER A 51 6.64 -13.16 -16.94
C SER A 51 5.82 -12.67 -15.73
N THR A 52 6.47 -12.36 -14.61
CA THR A 52 5.81 -11.86 -13.40
C THR A 52 5.15 -10.49 -13.65
N ILE A 53 5.88 -9.55 -14.26
CA ILE A 53 5.35 -8.22 -14.55
C ILE A 53 4.14 -8.30 -15.49
N ASN A 54 4.23 -9.06 -16.58
CA ASN A 54 3.13 -9.21 -17.53
C ASN A 54 1.93 -9.91 -16.89
N HIS A 55 2.15 -10.92 -16.03
CA HIS A 55 1.07 -11.58 -15.30
C HIS A 55 0.39 -10.61 -14.31
N ALA A 56 1.16 -9.80 -13.58
CA ALA A 56 0.64 -8.78 -12.67
C ALA A 56 -0.17 -7.68 -13.40
N ILE A 57 0.31 -7.20 -14.55
CA ILE A 57 -0.44 -6.25 -15.40
C ILE A 57 -1.76 -6.84 -15.85
N ASN A 58 -1.75 -8.09 -16.35
CA ASN A 58 -2.97 -8.76 -16.81
C ASN A 58 -3.96 -8.99 -15.67
N PHE A 59 -3.49 -9.37 -14.49
CA PHE A 59 -4.30 -9.53 -13.30
C PHE A 59 -4.96 -8.21 -12.91
N LYS A 60 -4.18 -7.14 -12.79
CA LYS A 60 -4.68 -5.81 -12.43
C LYS A 60 -5.70 -5.27 -13.44
N THR A 61 -5.49 -5.53 -14.72
CA THR A 61 -6.44 -5.16 -15.78
C THR A 61 -7.79 -5.84 -15.63
N ARG A 62 -7.82 -7.08 -15.13
CA ARG A 62 -9.06 -7.84 -14.89
C ARG A 62 -9.73 -7.44 -13.57
N GLN A 63 -8.95 -7.04 -12.58
CA GLN A 63 -9.44 -6.71 -11.22
C GLN A 63 -10.22 -5.39 -11.18
N SER A 64 -10.04 -4.47 -12.12
CA SER A 64 -10.60 -3.10 -12.13
C SER A 64 -12.14 -3.01 -12.09
N LYS A 65 -12.87 -4.12 -11.82
CA LYS A 65 -14.35 -4.21 -11.82
C LYS A 65 -14.96 -4.75 -10.52
N LYS A 66 -14.18 -4.93 -9.45
CA LYS A 66 -14.74 -5.41 -8.18
C LYS A 66 -15.41 -4.26 -7.43
N GLU A 67 -16.67 -4.44 -7.03
CA GLU A 67 -17.36 -3.52 -6.12
C GLU A 67 -16.81 -3.72 -4.70
N VAL A 68 -16.45 -2.62 -4.05
CA VAL A 68 -16.02 -2.58 -2.65
C VAL A 68 -16.82 -1.51 -1.88
N PHE A 69 -16.94 -1.68 -0.57
CA PHE A 69 -17.47 -0.64 0.30
C PHE A 69 -16.33 0.37 0.63
N GLY A 70 -16.54 1.61 0.22
CA GLY A 70 -15.55 2.67 0.34
C GLY A 70 -14.59 2.72 -0.85
N GLU A 71 -13.33 3.06 -0.57
CA GLU A 71 -12.26 3.14 -1.55
C GLU A 71 -11.38 1.89 -1.43
N TRP A 72 -11.05 1.26 -2.56
CA TRP A 72 -10.12 0.13 -2.52
C TRP A 72 -8.71 0.62 -2.15
N LEU A 73 -8.20 0.14 -1.04
CA LEU A 73 -6.85 0.44 -0.55
C LEU A 73 -5.92 -0.77 -0.70
N PRO A 74 -4.62 -0.59 -0.95
CA PRO A 74 -3.66 -1.69 -0.99
C PRO A 74 -3.63 -2.50 0.32
N GLU A 75 -3.27 -3.79 0.23
CA GLU A 75 -3.02 -4.62 1.40
C GLU A 75 -1.74 -4.17 2.11
N PRO A 76 -1.80 -3.81 3.41
CA PRO A 76 -0.63 -3.32 4.12
C PRO A 76 0.33 -4.44 4.49
N VAL A 77 1.65 -4.18 4.37
CA VAL A 77 2.69 -5.13 4.74
C VAL A 77 3.63 -4.55 5.77
N SER A 78 3.80 -5.28 6.88
CA SER A 78 4.81 -4.96 7.90
C SER A 78 6.09 -5.73 7.63
N PHE A 79 7.23 -5.02 7.63
CA PHE A 79 8.56 -5.63 7.50
C PHE A 79 9.11 -6.16 8.84
N GLU A 80 8.40 -5.90 9.93
CA GLU A 80 8.75 -6.41 11.27
C GLU A 80 8.27 -7.85 11.45
N ASN A 81 7.37 -8.33 10.58
CA ASN A 81 6.92 -9.71 10.54
C ASN A 81 7.97 -10.59 9.84
N ALA A 82 8.37 -11.68 10.49
CA ALA A 82 9.36 -12.64 9.96
C ALA A 82 8.95 -13.26 8.60
N ASP A 83 7.66 -13.26 8.28
CA ASP A 83 7.11 -13.82 7.04
C ASP A 83 7.09 -12.84 5.86
N ALA A 84 7.42 -11.57 6.07
CA ALA A 84 7.47 -10.59 4.98
C ALA A 84 8.67 -10.86 4.06
N LYS A 85 8.40 -11.39 2.87
CA LYS A 85 9.41 -11.75 1.86
C LYS A 85 9.63 -10.67 0.81
N LEU A 86 9.15 -9.47 1.04
CA LEU A 86 9.39 -8.31 0.18
C LEU A 86 10.78 -7.72 0.46
N ILE A 87 11.37 -7.14 -0.58
CA ILE A 87 12.61 -6.34 -0.42
C ILE A 87 12.18 -4.95 0.06
N LYS A 88 12.51 -4.65 1.31
CA LYS A 88 12.04 -3.43 2.00
C LYS A 88 12.35 -2.16 1.21
N GLU A 89 13.59 -2.01 0.76
CA GLU A 89 14.08 -0.83 0.05
C GLU A 89 13.44 -0.65 -1.34
N GLU A 90 12.97 -1.73 -1.94
CA GLU A 90 12.33 -1.75 -3.26
C GLU A 90 10.78 -1.73 -3.17
N THR A 91 10.22 -1.74 -1.96
CA THR A 91 8.76 -1.70 -1.76
C THR A 91 8.30 -0.25 -1.64
N ALA A 92 7.26 0.09 -2.41
CA ALA A 92 6.67 1.42 -2.37
C ALA A 92 6.06 1.75 -0.99
N THR A 93 6.09 3.03 -0.59
CA THR A 93 5.37 3.51 0.58
C THR A 93 3.87 3.29 0.42
N TYR A 94 3.12 3.27 1.52
CA TYR A 94 1.68 3.01 1.45
C TYR A 94 0.96 4.08 0.63
N THR A 95 1.25 5.37 0.87
CA THR A 95 0.72 6.48 0.07
C THR A 95 1.05 6.32 -1.42
N MET A 96 2.29 5.90 -1.74
CA MET A 96 2.65 5.66 -3.13
C MET A 96 1.80 4.54 -3.75
N LEU A 97 1.57 3.43 -3.03
CA LEU A 97 0.71 2.34 -3.52
C LEU A 97 -0.71 2.82 -3.79
N VAL A 98 -1.28 3.66 -2.90
CA VAL A 98 -2.60 4.26 -3.10
C VAL A 98 -2.61 5.16 -4.34
N LEU A 99 -1.62 6.03 -4.50
CA LEU A 99 -1.51 6.90 -5.68
C LEU A 99 -1.38 6.12 -6.98
N LEU A 100 -0.67 5.00 -6.96
CA LEU A 100 -0.51 4.13 -8.12
C LEU A 100 -1.84 3.48 -8.57
N GLU A 101 -2.89 3.47 -7.73
CA GLU A 101 -4.22 2.97 -8.12
C GLU A 101 -4.90 3.89 -9.17
N TYR A 102 -4.54 5.15 -9.23
CA TYR A 102 -5.04 6.07 -10.26
C TYR A 102 -4.43 5.85 -11.64
N LEU A 103 -3.36 5.06 -11.75
CA LEU A 103 -2.69 4.75 -13.01
C LEU A 103 -3.30 3.52 -13.67
N ASN A 104 -3.31 3.49 -15.00
CA ASN A 104 -3.59 2.23 -15.67
C ASN A 104 -2.44 1.21 -15.44
N PRO A 105 -2.70 -0.10 -15.54
CA PRO A 105 -1.72 -1.13 -15.16
C PRO A 105 -0.37 -1.02 -15.87
N LYS A 106 -0.34 -0.58 -17.14
CA LYS A 106 0.92 -0.41 -17.88
C LYS A 106 1.68 0.86 -17.46
N GLU A 107 0.97 1.95 -17.18
CA GLU A 107 1.57 3.18 -16.65
C GLU A 107 2.15 2.93 -15.26
N ARG A 108 1.41 2.20 -14.39
CA ARG A 108 1.88 1.77 -13.07
C ARG A 108 3.14 0.92 -13.17
N ALA A 109 3.16 -0.10 -14.03
CA ALA A 109 4.33 -0.94 -14.22
C ALA A 109 5.54 -0.16 -14.73
N ALA A 110 5.36 0.71 -15.74
CA ALA A 110 6.44 1.55 -16.26
C ALA A 110 6.99 2.52 -15.20
N PHE A 111 6.13 3.10 -14.39
CA PHE A 111 6.50 3.99 -13.29
C PHE A 111 7.32 3.23 -12.22
N ILE A 112 6.81 2.09 -11.74
CA ILE A 112 7.47 1.26 -10.74
C ILE A 112 8.84 0.81 -11.22
N LEU A 113 8.94 0.33 -12.46
CA LEU A 113 10.20 -0.11 -13.04
C LEU A 113 11.22 1.03 -13.14
N LYS A 114 10.76 2.24 -13.49
CA LYS A 114 11.65 3.40 -13.61
C LYS A 114 12.06 3.97 -12.26
N GLU A 115 11.09 4.29 -11.41
CA GLU A 115 11.32 5.05 -10.18
C GLU A 115 11.68 4.15 -8.98
N GLY A 116 11.13 2.93 -8.96
CA GLY A 116 11.36 1.98 -7.85
C GLY A 116 12.56 1.05 -8.07
N PHE A 117 12.89 0.74 -9.33
CA PHE A 117 13.92 -0.24 -9.66
C PHE A 117 15.02 0.30 -10.59
N ASP A 118 14.97 1.57 -10.94
CA ASP A 118 15.95 2.31 -11.77
C ASP A 118 16.23 1.68 -13.16
N TYR A 119 15.22 1.01 -13.75
CA TYR A 119 15.34 0.49 -15.10
C TYR A 119 15.42 1.62 -16.13
N SER A 120 16.27 1.42 -17.16
CA SER A 120 16.30 2.30 -18.33
C SER A 120 15.05 2.13 -19.20
N HIS A 121 14.71 3.13 -20.01
CA HIS A 121 13.59 3.02 -20.96
C HIS A 121 13.78 1.87 -21.97
N ALA A 122 15.01 1.49 -22.29
CA ALA A 122 15.31 0.36 -23.16
C ALA A 122 14.93 -0.96 -22.48
N GLU A 123 15.31 -1.16 -21.22
CA GLU A 123 14.96 -2.34 -20.43
C GLU A 123 13.45 -2.43 -20.17
N ILE A 124 12.79 -1.29 -19.85
CA ILE A 124 11.33 -1.25 -19.70
C ILE A 124 10.63 -1.63 -21.01
N ALA A 125 11.14 -1.15 -22.15
CA ALA A 125 10.61 -1.48 -23.47
C ALA A 125 10.70 -2.98 -23.76
N GLU A 126 11.82 -3.61 -23.41
CA GLU A 126 12.02 -5.06 -23.54
C GLU A 126 11.08 -5.85 -22.63
N LEU A 127 10.97 -5.46 -21.34
CA LEU A 127 10.12 -6.14 -20.36
C LEU A 127 8.63 -6.06 -20.70
N LEU A 128 8.15 -4.89 -21.14
CA LEU A 128 6.75 -4.65 -21.45
C LEU A 128 6.36 -4.94 -22.93
N GLU A 129 7.31 -5.37 -23.75
CA GLU A 129 7.12 -5.62 -25.21
C GLU A 129 6.55 -4.40 -25.95
N ILE A 130 7.15 -3.24 -25.70
CA ILE A 130 6.77 -1.96 -26.29
C ILE A 130 7.99 -1.27 -26.90
N THR A 131 7.78 -0.16 -27.60
CA THR A 131 8.90 0.69 -28.07
C THR A 131 9.46 1.53 -26.92
N MET A 132 10.73 1.92 -27.01
CA MET A 132 11.36 2.83 -26.03
C MET A 132 10.62 4.17 -25.95
N GLU A 133 10.09 4.65 -27.08
CA GLU A 133 9.27 5.88 -27.11
C GLU A 133 7.96 5.70 -26.34
N ASN A 134 7.29 4.54 -26.49
CA ASN A 134 6.08 4.23 -25.72
C ASN A 134 6.39 4.14 -24.21
N SER A 135 7.54 3.60 -23.82
CA SER A 135 7.99 3.60 -22.42
C SER A 135 8.09 5.03 -21.85
N ARG A 136 8.68 5.97 -22.61
CA ARG A 136 8.72 7.39 -22.22
C ARG A 136 7.34 8.01 -22.08
N GLN A 137 6.44 7.71 -23.03
CA GLN A 137 5.06 8.21 -23.02
C GLN A 137 4.27 7.69 -21.82
N LEU A 138 4.39 6.39 -21.48
CA LEU A 138 3.75 5.79 -20.29
C LEU A 138 4.22 6.49 -19.01
N LEU A 139 5.53 6.68 -18.84
CA LEU A 139 6.08 7.37 -17.68
C LEU A 139 5.63 8.83 -17.62
N SER A 140 5.63 9.54 -18.76
CA SER A 140 5.16 10.94 -18.82
C SER A 140 3.69 11.07 -18.40
N ARG A 141 2.81 10.13 -18.83
CA ARG A 141 1.39 10.09 -18.41
C ARG A 141 1.26 9.78 -16.93
N ALA A 142 1.98 8.77 -16.44
CA ALA A 142 2.03 8.44 -15.01
C ALA A 142 2.42 9.67 -14.19
N ASN A 143 3.54 10.30 -14.50
CA ASN A 143 4.01 11.50 -13.81
C ASN A 143 3.01 12.66 -13.87
N LYS A 144 2.30 12.85 -15.00
CA LYS A 144 1.27 13.89 -15.12
C LYS A 144 0.07 13.62 -14.20
N GLN A 145 -0.38 12.36 -14.09
CA GLN A 145 -1.47 11.99 -13.19
C GLN A 145 -1.08 12.11 -11.72
N LEU A 146 0.16 11.76 -11.39
CA LEU A 146 0.67 11.81 -10.03
C LEU A 146 1.16 13.20 -9.60
N LYS A 147 1.43 14.14 -10.51
CA LYS A 147 1.93 15.49 -10.20
C LYS A 147 1.02 16.33 -9.30
N ASN A 148 -0.26 16.04 -9.25
CA ASN A 148 -1.21 16.70 -8.35
C ASN A 148 -1.18 16.10 -6.93
N SER A 149 -0.46 15.01 -6.74
CA SER A 149 -0.28 14.34 -5.46
C SER A 149 1.08 14.77 -4.91
N LYS A 150 1.10 15.36 -3.74
CA LYS A 150 2.37 15.67 -3.07
C LYS A 150 3.04 14.35 -2.76
N TYR A 151 4.10 14.01 -3.51
CA TYR A 151 5.00 12.94 -3.11
C TYR A 151 5.72 13.41 -1.85
N ALA A 152 5.15 13.12 -0.69
CA ALA A 152 5.87 13.34 0.54
C ALA A 152 7.02 12.34 0.58
N SER A 153 8.23 12.84 0.53
CA SER A 153 9.41 12.08 0.92
C SER A 153 9.25 11.80 2.42
N TYR A 154 8.72 10.63 2.73
CA TYR A 154 8.54 10.18 4.09
C TYR A 154 9.90 9.79 4.69
N SER A 155 10.20 10.30 5.88
CA SER A 155 11.33 9.84 6.67
C SER A 155 10.90 8.66 7.54
N PRO A 156 11.43 7.43 7.31
CA PRO A 156 11.04 6.26 8.07
C PRO A 156 11.50 6.37 9.53
N HIS A 157 10.69 5.83 10.45
CA HIS A 157 11.01 5.59 11.86
C HIS A 157 11.67 6.79 12.58
N SER A 158 10.99 7.93 12.62
CA SER A 158 11.42 9.06 13.43
C SER A 158 10.72 9.05 14.79
N ASP A 159 11.40 9.56 15.84
CA ASP A 159 10.78 9.79 17.17
C ASP A 159 9.51 10.62 17.05
N GLN A 160 9.46 11.54 16.08
CA GLN A 160 8.30 12.36 15.75
C GLN A 160 7.09 11.52 15.29
N SER A 161 7.31 10.42 14.56
CA SER A 161 6.21 9.53 14.14
C SER A 161 5.56 8.85 15.34
N PHE A 162 6.34 8.38 16.30
CA PHE A 162 5.81 7.79 17.53
C PHE A 162 5.13 8.81 18.42
N GLU A 163 5.65 10.02 18.52
CA GLU A 163 5.00 11.11 19.25
C GLU A 163 3.63 11.43 18.66
N THR A 164 3.55 11.58 17.32
CA THR A 164 2.28 11.86 16.64
C THR A 164 1.29 10.71 16.83
N LEU A 165 1.72 9.44 16.71
CA LEU A 165 0.86 8.28 16.98
C LEU A 165 0.33 8.27 18.41
N GLY A 166 1.17 8.58 19.41
CA GLY A 166 0.77 8.65 20.82
C GLY A 166 -0.24 9.74 21.08
N ARG A 167 -0.03 10.94 20.54
CA ARG A 167 -0.98 12.07 20.64
C ARG A 167 -2.31 11.75 19.94
N TYR A 168 -2.25 11.18 18.75
CA TYR A 168 -3.42 10.76 17.97
C TYR A 168 -4.25 9.72 18.73
N GLN A 169 -3.61 8.70 19.27
CA GLN A 169 -4.29 7.65 20.06
C GLN A 169 -4.94 8.23 21.31
N LYS A 170 -4.22 9.09 22.05
CA LYS A 170 -4.74 9.73 23.27
C LYS A 170 -5.94 10.62 22.96
N ALA A 171 -5.86 11.43 21.91
CA ALA A 171 -6.95 12.30 21.48
C ALA A 171 -8.20 11.49 21.05
N LEU A 172 -8.02 10.36 20.34
CA LEU A 172 -9.11 9.45 20.02
C LEU A 172 -9.76 8.86 21.27
N ALA A 173 -8.96 8.33 22.20
CA ALA A 173 -9.45 7.69 23.43
C ALA A 173 -10.21 8.66 24.33
N GLN A 174 -9.82 9.94 24.34
CA GLN A 174 -10.44 11.02 25.13
C GLN A 174 -11.56 11.75 24.39
N ALA A 175 -11.83 11.40 23.13
CA ALA A 175 -12.74 12.13 22.24
C ALA A 175 -12.39 13.62 22.13
N ASP A 176 -11.08 13.95 22.18
CA ASP A 176 -10.59 15.32 22.12
C ASP A 176 -10.51 15.79 20.67
N ILE A 177 -11.63 16.38 20.21
CA ILE A 177 -11.75 16.93 18.84
C ILE A 177 -10.75 18.05 18.60
N VAL A 178 -10.45 18.87 19.61
CA VAL A 178 -9.53 20.00 19.45
C VAL A 178 -8.10 19.51 19.23
N GLU A 179 -7.65 18.54 20.00
CA GLU A 179 -6.34 17.96 19.82
C GLU A 179 -6.25 17.18 18.49
N LEU A 180 -7.29 16.45 18.10
CA LEU A 180 -7.33 15.84 16.77
C LEU A 180 -7.18 16.88 15.66
N GLN A 181 -7.91 18.00 15.73
CA GLN A 181 -7.78 19.08 14.75
C GLN A 181 -6.37 19.70 14.71
N ASN A 182 -5.67 19.76 15.86
CA ASN A 182 -4.30 20.26 15.92
C ASN A 182 -3.30 19.32 15.25
N LEU A 183 -3.60 18.03 15.21
CA LEU A 183 -2.76 17.01 14.55
C LEU A 183 -2.99 16.92 13.03
N LEU A 184 -4.09 17.47 12.51
CA LEU A 184 -4.49 17.34 11.12
C LEU A 184 -4.15 18.61 10.32
N VAL A 185 -3.75 18.44 9.06
CA VAL A 185 -3.70 19.58 8.10
C VAL A 185 -5.12 20.02 7.73
N ASN A 186 -5.27 21.25 7.21
CA ASN A 186 -6.60 21.80 6.88
C ASN A 186 -7.32 21.01 5.79
N ASP A 187 -6.58 20.49 4.82
CA ASP A 187 -7.04 19.73 3.64
C ASP A 187 -6.82 18.22 3.83
N ILE A 188 -6.86 17.73 5.08
CA ILE A 188 -6.75 16.31 5.43
C ILE A 188 -7.71 15.46 4.61
N LYS A 189 -7.25 14.30 4.17
CA LYS A 189 -8.07 13.28 3.52
C LYS A 189 -8.15 12.03 4.40
N LEU A 190 -9.33 11.44 4.46
CA LEU A 190 -9.56 10.16 5.09
C LEU A 190 -10.19 9.22 4.07
N SER A 191 -9.49 8.13 3.75
CA SER A 191 -9.99 7.05 2.91
C SER A 191 -10.24 5.82 3.76
N ALA A 192 -11.33 5.11 3.49
CA ALA A 192 -11.69 3.90 4.22
C ALA A 192 -12.01 2.74 3.26
N ASP A 193 -11.50 1.55 3.60
CA ASP A 193 -11.72 0.32 2.85
C ASP A 193 -12.33 -0.76 3.73
N GLY A 194 -13.56 -1.15 3.44
CA GLY A 194 -14.29 -2.25 4.08
C GLY A 194 -14.32 -3.53 3.26
N GLY A 195 -13.69 -3.53 2.08
CA GLY A 195 -13.77 -4.63 1.13
C GLY A 195 -15.21 -4.86 0.68
N SER A 196 -15.57 -6.12 0.48
CA SER A 196 -16.94 -6.52 0.16
C SER A 196 -17.80 -6.88 1.39
N LYS A 197 -17.24 -6.76 2.61
CA LYS A 197 -17.83 -7.34 3.83
C LYS A 197 -18.23 -6.32 4.88
N VAL A 198 -17.53 -5.18 4.94
CA VAL A 198 -17.75 -4.18 5.99
C VAL A 198 -18.14 -2.85 5.35
N GLN A 199 -19.36 -2.41 5.68
CA GLN A 199 -19.79 -1.09 5.23
C GLN A 199 -19.00 0.00 5.96
N VAL A 200 -18.39 0.89 5.20
CA VAL A 200 -17.67 2.07 5.70
C VAL A 200 -18.36 3.34 5.20
N VAL A 201 -18.03 4.47 5.81
CA VAL A 201 -18.48 5.77 5.30
C VAL A 201 -17.85 5.97 3.93
N SER A 202 -18.68 6.04 2.90
CA SER A 202 -18.23 6.30 1.53
C SER A 202 -18.05 7.80 1.33
N GLY A 203 -16.85 8.17 0.94
CA GLY A 203 -16.51 9.55 0.62
C GLY A 203 -15.21 9.96 1.34
N SER A 204 -14.33 10.63 0.62
CA SER A 204 -13.20 11.31 1.23
C SER A 204 -13.75 12.51 1.97
N GLU A 205 -13.86 12.41 3.31
CA GLU A 205 -14.16 13.59 4.10
C GLU A 205 -13.05 14.61 3.95
N ILE A 206 -13.45 15.84 3.73
CA ILE A 206 -12.54 16.92 3.44
C ILE A 206 -12.58 17.93 4.59
N GLY A 207 -11.41 18.18 5.16
CA GLY A 207 -11.21 19.19 6.16
C GLY A 207 -11.20 18.65 7.60
N LYS A 208 -10.34 19.27 8.39
CA LYS A 208 -9.97 18.77 9.72
C LYS A 208 -11.13 18.64 10.70
N THR A 209 -12.13 19.51 10.62
CA THR A 209 -13.27 19.47 11.55
C THR A 209 -14.17 18.27 11.30
N ALA A 210 -14.54 18.01 10.04
CA ALA A 210 -15.37 16.86 9.68
C ALA A 210 -14.62 15.56 9.98
N THR A 211 -13.35 15.47 9.59
CA THR A 211 -12.50 14.30 9.83
C THR A 211 -12.34 14.02 11.33
N ALA A 212 -12.03 15.03 12.16
CA ALA A 212 -11.90 14.84 13.61
C ALA A 212 -13.21 14.35 14.25
N THR A 213 -14.36 14.91 13.83
CA THR A 213 -15.68 14.48 14.32
C THR A 213 -15.99 13.04 13.93
N LEU A 214 -15.70 12.65 12.68
CA LEU A 214 -15.89 11.29 12.20
C LEU A 214 -14.99 10.30 12.95
N LEU A 215 -13.72 10.64 13.17
CA LEU A 215 -12.79 9.80 13.92
C LEU A 215 -13.27 9.54 15.35
N VAL A 216 -13.77 10.57 16.04
CA VAL A 216 -14.36 10.42 17.38
C VAL A 216 -15.61 9.54 17.34
N TYR A 217 -16.47 9.74 16.34
CA TYR A 217 -17.65 8.88 16.16
C TYR A 217 -17.26 7.41 15.97
N VAL A 218 -16.30 7.13 15.07
CA VAL A 218 -15.79 5.76 14.83
C VAL A 218 -15.18 5.18 16.09
N GLN A 219 -14.38 5.96 16.83
CA GLN A 219 -13.80 5.52 18.10
C GLN A 219 -14.87 5.08 19.10
N GLN A 220 -15.89 5.90 19.28
CA GLN A 220 -16.95 5.64 20.28
C GLN A 220 -17.85 4.46 19.93
N HIS A 221 -18.13 4.23 18.63
CA HIS A 221 -19.11 3.24 18.20
C HIS A 221 -18.48 1.90 17.78
N PHE A 222 -17.22 1.90 17.30
CA PHE A 222 -16.61 0.71 16.71
C PHE A 222 -15.27 0.30 17.33
N LEU A 223 -14.56 1.23 17.98
CA LEU A 223 -13.22 0.96 18.51
C LEU A 223 -13.15 0.98 20.04
N MET A 224 -14.24 1.37 20.71
CA MET A 224 -14.31 1.40 22.19
C MET A 224 -14.05 -0.01 22.75
N GLY A 225 -13.19 -0.09 23.78
CA GLY A 225 -12.82 -1.35 24.43
C GLY A 225 -11.77 -2.19 23.68
N LYS A 226 -11.36 -1.80 22.47
CA LYS A 226 -10.28 -2.49 21.75
C LYS A 226 -8.91 -2.05 22.28
N THR A 227 -7.98 -2.98 22.32
CA THR A 227 -6.57 -2.67 22.58
C THR A 227 -5.91 -2.14 21.32
N PHE A 228 -4.78 -1.44 21.44
CA PHE A 228 -4.07 -0.93 20.28
C PHE A 228 -2.58 -1.27 20.33
N THR A 229 -1.95 -1.26 19.16
CA THR A 229 -0.49 -1.31 18.97
C THR A 229 -0.08 -0.30 17.93
N PHE A 230 1.16 0.18 18.01
CA PHE A 230 1.80 0.94 16.95
C PHE A 230 2.63 0.00 16.09
N GLN A 231 2.50 0.12 14.78
CA GLN A 231 3.23 -0.65 13.79
C GLN A 231 3.61 0.24 12.60
N PHE A 232 4.44 -0.31 11.71
CA PHE A 232 4.75 0.34 10.44
C PHE A 232 4.32 -0.56 9.29
N PHE A 233 3.55 0.01 8.37
CA PHE A 233 3.17 -0.67 7.13
C PHE A 233 3.68 0.11 5.94
N ASN A 234 4.40 -0.57 5.05
CA ASN A 234 4.95 0.06 3.84
C ASN A 234 5.64 1.39 4.17
N HIS A 235 6.52 1.37 5.16
CA HIS A 235 7.30 2.51 5.68
C HIS A 235 6.51 3.60 6.41
N GLN A 236 5.19 3.47 6.59
CA GLN A 236 4.38 4.50 7.23
C GLN A 236 3.87 4.08 8.61
N PRO A 237 3.78 5.03 9.57
CA PRO A 237 3.30 4.76 10.91
C PRO A 237 1.81 4.42 10.89
N ALA A 238 1.43 3.49 11.75
CA ALA A 238 0.06 3.03 11.85
C ALA A 238 -0.34 2.74 13.31
N ILE A 239 -1.63 2.92 13.60
CA ILE A 239 -2.27 2.43 14.80
C ILE A 239 -3.20 1.29 14.44
N CYS A 240 -3.01 0.16 15.10
CA CYS A 240 -3.78 -1.07 14.91
C CYS A 240 -4.69 -1.30 16.10
N PHE A 241 -5.99 -1.51 15.85
CA PHE A 241 -7.01 -1.75 16.88
C PHE A 241 -7.39 -3.22 16.91
N TRP A 242 -7.18 -3.86 18.08
CA TRP A 242 -7.29 -5.30 18.26
C TRP A 242 -8.48 -5.66 19.14
N GLU A 243 -9.18 -6.69 18.72
CA GLU A 243 -10.14 -7.41 19.55
C GLU A 243 -9.57 -8.80 19.84
N HIS A 244 -9.05 -8.98 21.07
CA HIS A 244 -8.19 -10.11 21.43
C HIS A 244 -6.95 -10.17 20.51
N GLU A 245 -6.74 -11.26 19.78
CA GLU A 245 -5.64 -11.43 18.83
C GLU A 245 -5.99 -11.08 17.38
N LYS A 246 -7.24 -10.65 17.13
CA LYS A 246 -7.71 -10.31 15.78
C LYS A 246 -7.60 -8.81 15.54
N LEU A 247 -6.92 -8.42 14.47
CA LEU A 247 -6.90 -7.05 14.00
C LEU A 247 -8.26 -6.67 13.42
N HIS A 248 -8.86 -5.62 13.97
CA HIS A 248 -10.18 -5.15 13.59
C HIS A 248 -10.15 -3.94 12.66
N ASN A 249 -9.21 -3.04 12.91
CA ASN A 249 -9.02 -1.83 12.11
C ASN A 249 -7.55 -1.39 12.18
N CYS A 250 -7.08 -0.78 11.11
CA CYS A 250 -5.76 -0.18 11.05
C CYS A 250 -5.85 1.21 10.41
N HIS A 251 -5.36 2.24 11.11
CA HIS A 251 -5.17 3.57 10.53
C HIS A 251 -3.70 3.76 10.19
N ILE A 252 -3.38 3.81 8.89
CA ILE A 252 -2.05 4.16 8.39
C ILE A 252 -2.02 5.66 8.14
N LEU A 253 -1.00 6.34 8.65
CA LEU A 253 -0.91 7.80 8.63
C LEU A 253 0.17 8.27 7.66
N GLN A 254 -0.19 9.19 6.77
CA GLN A 254 0.78 9.98 6.04
C GLN A 254 1.06 11.24 6.83
N LEU A 255 2.33 11.44 7.22
CA LEU A 255 2.77 12.62 7.94
C LEU A 255 3.55 13.54 7.01
N ASN A 256 3.40 14.86 7.20
CA ASN A 256 4.26 15.84 6.58
C ASN A 256 5.56 16.03 7.39
N LYS A 257 6.44 16.91 6.90
CA LYS A 257 7.73 17.23 7.56
C LYS A 257 7.58 17.87 8.95
N ASP A 258 6.43 18.44 9.25
CA ASP A 258 6.13 19.09 10.53
C ASP A 258 5.44 18.11 11.51
N GLY A 259 5.25 16.84 11.12
CA GLY A 259 4.61 15.79 11.90
C GLY A 259 3.08 15.86 11.92
N LEU A 260 2.47 16.73 11.10
CA LEU A 260 1.02 16.78 10.94
C LEU A 260 0.54 15.68 9.98
N ILE A 261 -0.66 15.18 10.23
CA ILE A 261 -1.29 14.13 9.44
C ILE A 261 -1.91 14.74 8.17
N GLU A 262 -1.45 14.34 7.01
CA GLU A 262 -1.96 14.76 5.70
C GLU A 262 -3.00 13.81 5.14
N GLU A 263 -2.86 12.50 5.39
CA GLU A 263 -3.80 11.48 4.94
C GLU A 263 -3.93 10.37 6.00
N ILE A 264 -5.13 9.84 6.12
CA ILE A 264 -5.46 8.68 6.96
C ILE A 264 -6.06 7.62 6.07
N TYR A 265 -5.47 6.42 6.09
CA TYR A 265 -6.00 5.25 5.40
C TYR A 265 -6.53 4.28 6.45
N SER A 266 -7.86 4.16 6.55
CA SER A 266 -8.55 3.26 7.47
C SER A 266 -8.89 1.95 6.78
N ILE A 267 -8.22 0.87 7.17
CA ILE A 267 -8.44 -0.46 6.61
C ILE A 267 -9.25 -1.27 7.61
N VAL A 268 -10.45 -1.68 7.20
CA VAL A 268 -11.38 -2.52 7.97
C VAL A 268 -11.72 -3.82 7.24
N ASP A 269 -11.24 -4.00 6.00
CA ASP A 269 -11.42 -5.24 5.23
C ASP A 269 -10.74 -6.41 5.95
N PRO A 270 -11.51 -7.38 6.48
CA PRO A 270 -10.95 -8.50 7.23
C PRO A 270 -10.05 -9.42 6.40
N ASP A 271 -10.21 -9.42 5.08
CA ASP A 271 -9.36 -10.24 4.20
C ASP A 271 -7.96 -9.64 4.08
N LYS A 272 -7.84 -8.31 4.11
CA LYS A 272 -6.54 -7.60 4.09
C LYS A 272 -5.84 -7.59 5.44
N LEU A 273 -6.61 -7.69 6.53
CA LEU A 273 -6.08 -7.64 7.90
C LEU A 273 -5.71 -9.00 8.47
N ARG A 274 -6.16 -10.11 7.87
CA ARG A 274 -6.07 -11.48 8.44
C ARG A 274 -4.66 -11.97 8.71
N ASN A 275 -3.67 -11.50 7.93
CA ASN A 275 -2.28 -11.96 8.00
C ASN A 275 -1.38 -11.04 8.83
N ILE A 276 -1.96 -9.97 9.38
CA ILE A 276 -1.21 -9.04 10.22
C ILE A 276 -1.18 -9.61 11.64
N THR A 277 0.02 -9.88 12.13
CA THR A 277 0.24 -10.38 13.50
C THR A 277 0.44 -9.22 14.46
N ARG A 278 -0.02 -9.44 15.70
CA ARG A 278 0.22 -8.51 16.80
C ARG A 278 1.68 -8.57 17.19
N LEU A 279 2.37 -7.45 17.09
CA LEU A 279 3.73 -7.37 17.63
C LEU A 279 3.66 -7.39 19.16
N SER A 280 4.41 -8.28 19.77
CA SER A 280 4.59 -8.28 21.22
C SER A 280 5.36 -6.99 21.57
N HIS A 281 4.80 -6.14 22.43
CA HIS A 281 5.55 -5.02 22.96
C HIS A 281 6.81 -5.54 23.64
N ILE A 282 7.99 -5.16 23.14
CA ILE A 282 9.26 -5.31 23.84
C ILE A 282 9.34 -4.25 24.92
#